data_c7c6707c1bec3a060d10016d19886756
#
_entry.id   c7c6707c1bec3a060d10016d19886756
#
_cell.length_a   1.000
_cell.length_b   1.000
_cell.length_c   1.000
_cell.angle_alpha   90.00
_cell.angle_beta   90.00
_cell.angle_gamma   90.00
#
_symmetry.space_group_name_H-M   'P 1'
#
loop_
_entity.id
_entity.type
_entity.pdbx_description
1 polymer ?
#
loop_
_entity_poly.entity_id
_entity_poly.type
_entity_poly.pdbx_seq_one_letter_code
_entity_poly.pdbx_strand_id
1 'polypeptide(L)'
;MKDHYKTHGAFSWNELMTTDPEAAKQFYREVFGWGMQDYPMENMNYTVVKIGEEGIGGIMPIPPEAEGTPPNWGTYITVDNVDATVEKVTALNGKILS
;
A
#
# COMPACT_ATOMS: atom_id res chain seq x y z
N MET A 1 6.71 -15.77 2.73
CA MET A 1 6.41 -14.36 2.43
C MET A 1 7.31 -13.34 3.12
N LYS A 2 8.09 -13.75 4.08
CA LYS A 2 8.91 -12.79 4.82
C LYS A 2 10.02 -12.14 4.00
N ASP A 3 10.54 -12.85 3.01
CA ASP A 3 11.68 -12.37 2.24
C ASP A 3 11.31 -11.42 1.10
N HIS A 4 10.01 -11.32 0.77
CA HIS A 4 9.62 -10.47 -0.36
C HIS A 4 9.86 -8.97 -0.08
N TYR A 5 9.92 -8.57 1.18
CA TYR A 5 10.26 -7.19 1.51
C TYR A 5 11.69 -6.83 1.14
N LYS A 6 12.56 -7.82 1.01
CA LYS A 6 13.99 -7.61 0.77
C LYS A 6 14.45 -8.07 -0.59
N THR A 7 13.58 -8.68 -1.36
CA THR A 7 13.93 -9.25 -2.66
C THR A 7 13.66 -8.25 -3.76
N HIS A 8 14.70 -7.85 -4.47
CA HIS A 8 14.57 -6.92 -5.59
C HIS A 8 13.60 -7.48 -6.63
N GLY A 9 12.67 -6.65 -7.05
CA GLY A 9 11.66 -7.02 -8.05
C GLY A 9 10.41 -7.67 -7.48
N ALA A 10 10.38 -7.97 -6.18
CA ALA A 10 9.22 -8.62 -5.57
C ALA A 10 8.14 -7.62 -5.20
N PHE A 11 6.89 -8.04 -5.31
CA PHE A 11 5.79 -7.26 -4.74
C PHE A 11 5.94 -7.30 -3.23
N SER A 12 6.07 -6.14 -2.60
CA SER A 12 6.34 -6.06 -1.16
C SER A 12 5.16 -5.60 -0.32
N TRP A 13 4.25 -4.84 -0.90
CA TRP A 13 3.13 -4.27 -0.14
C TRP A 13 2.00 -3.87 -1.07
N ASN A 14 0.78 -3.93 -0.56
CA ASN A 14 -0.38 -3.41 -1.27
C ASN A 14 -1.11 -2.46 -0.34
N GLU A 15 -1.56 -1.33 -0.85
CA GLU A 15 -2.16 -0.29 -0.02
C GLU A 15 -3.43 0.24 -0.65
N LEU A 16 -4.50 0.21 0.10
CA LEU A 16 -5.76 0.80 -0.32
C LEU A 16 -5.87 2.23 0.21
N MET A 17 -6.09 3.17 -0.68
CA MET A 17 -6.49 4.52 -0.31
C MET A 17 -7.95 4.70 -0.62
N THR A 18 -8.74 5.12 0.34
CA THR A 18 -10.19 5.22 0.19
C THR A 18 -10.75 6.41 0.95
N THR A 19 -11.93 6.85 0.55
CA THR A 19 -12.63 7.94 1.26
C THR A 19 -13.31 7.45 2.54
N ASP A 20 -13.49 6.13 2.69
CA ASP A 20 -14.13 5.56 3.87
C ASP A 20 -13.39 4.31 4.34
N PRO A 21 -12.28 4.48 5.07
CA PRO A 21 -11.50 3.35 5.56
C PRO A 21 -12.29 2.38 6.45
N GLU A 22 -13.21 2.88 7.26
CA GLU A 22 -13.99 2.01 8.15
C GLU A 22 -14.90 1.05 7.36
N ALA A 23 -15.57 1.54 6.33
CA ALA A 23 -16.39 0.70 5.48
C ALA A 23 -15.54 -0.32 4.73
N ALA A 24 -14.37 0.09 4.24
CA ALA A 24 -13.46 -0.82 3.55
C ALA A 24 -12.96 -1.92 4.48
N LYS A 25 -12.59 -1.58 5.70
CA LYS A 25 -12.12 -2.57 6.68
C LYS A 25 -13.19 -3.62 6.94
N GLN A 26 -14.41 -3.18 7.15
CA GLN A 26 -15.52 -4.11 7.40
C GLN A 26 -15.77 -5.02 6.19
N PHE A 27 -15.81 -4.43 5.01
CA PHE A 27 -16.04 -5.18 3.77
C PHE A 27 -15.01 -6.29 3.59
N TYR A 28 -13.74 -5.95 3.65
CA TYR A 28 -12.67 -6.93 3.40
C TYR A 28 -12.53 -7.94 4.51
N ARG A 29 -12.82 -7.54 5.75
CA ARG A 29 -12.84 -8.47 6.86
C ARG A 29 -13.89 -9.55 6.64
N GLU A 30 -15.06 -9.17 6.19
CA GLU A 30 -16.14 -10.12 5.96
C GLU A 30 -15.91 -10.97 4.70
N VAL A 31 -15.36 -10.38 3.65
CA VAL A 31 -15.14 -11.10 2.39
C VAL A 31 -13.99 -12.09 2.50
N PHE A 32 -12.86 -11.66 3.08
CA PHE A 32 -11.64 -12.47 3.10
C PHE A 32 -11.21 -12.95 4.47
N GLY A 33 -11.83 -12.50 5.53
CA GLY A 33 -11.42 -12.86 6.87
C GLY A 33 -10.12 -12.23 7.32
N TRP A 34 -9.69 -11.16 6.67
CA TRP A 34 -8.45 -10.47 7.03
C TRP A 34 -8.53 -9.88 8.43
N GLY A 35 -7.41 -9.92 9.16
CA GLY A 35 -7.28 -9.17 10.40
C GLY A 35 -6.96 -7.72 10.12
N MET A 36 -7.41 -6.84 11.00
CA MET A 36 -7.18 -5.41 10.87
C MET A 36 -6.55 -4.88 12.15
N GLN A 37 -5.42 -4.22 12.02
CA GLN A 37 -4.76 -3.63 13.19
C GLN A 37 -4.52 -2.15 12.93
N ASP A 38 -5.12 -1.31 13.76
CA ASP A 38 -5.04 0.14 13.62
C ASP A 38 -3.77 0.69 14.27
N TYR A 39 -3.14 1.64 13.57
CA TYR A 39 -2.01 2.41 14.07
C TYR A 39 -2.38 3.89 13.95
N PRO A 40 -2.98 4.48 14.98
CA PRO A 40 -3.33 5.90 14.93
C PRO A 40 -2.07 6.76 14.78
N MET A 41 -2.14 7.69 13.84
CA MET A 41 -1.06 8.64 13.61
C MET A 41 -1.61 10.05 13.84
N GLU A 42 -0.72 11.04 13.86
CA GLU A 42 -1.09 12.42 14.14
C GLU A 42 -2.22 12.93 13.25
N ASN A 43 -2.15 12.62 11.95
CA ASN A 43 -3.11 13.16 10.99
C ASN A 43 -4.09 12.13 10.43
N MET A 44 -3.93 10.86 10.79
CA MET A 44 -4.77 9.81 10.22
C MET A 44 -4.61 8.51 10.99
N ASN A 45 -5.50 7.56 10.72
CA ASN A 45 -5.38 6.20 11.22
C ASN A 45 -4.92 5.31 10.07
N TYR A 46 -3.78 4.64 10.25
CA TYR A 46 -3.30 3.67 9.27
C TYR A 46 -3.65 2.27 9.76
N THR A 47 -4.30 1.49 8.92
CA THR A 47 -4.69 0.14 9.28
C THR A 47 -3.82 -0.87 8.54
N VAL A 48 -3.19 -1.78 9.28
CA VAL A 48 -2.44 -2.87 8.67
C VAL A 48 -3.38 -4.06 8.50
N VAL A 49 -3.41 -4.60 7.28
CA VAL A 49 -4.18 -5.79 6.95
C VAL A 49 -3.29 -7.00 7.23
N LYS A 50 -3.82 -7.98 7.94
CA LYS A 50 -3.02 -9.13 8.38
C LYS A 50 -3.69 -10.46 8.01
N ILE A 51 -2.84 -11.44 7.74
CA ILE A 51 -3.24 -12.84 7.68
C ILE A 51 -2.46 -13.50 8.81
N GLY A 52 -3.17 -13.94 9.85
CA GLY A 52 -2.51 -14.43 11.06
C GLY A 52 -1.67 -13.31 11.68
N GLU A 53 -0.39 -13.55 11.86
CA GLU A 53 0.53 -12.58 12.44
C GLU A 53 1.24 -11.72 11.40
N GLU A 54 1.03 -12.01 10.12
CA GLU A 54 1.77 -11.33 9.05
C GLU A 54 0.99 -10.17 8.45
N GLY A 55 1.62 -9.00 8.41
CA GLY A 55 1.07 -7.83 7.73
C GLY A 55 1.28 -7.98 6.23
N ILE A 56 0.20 -7.82 5.45
CA ILE A 56 0.26 -8.01 4.00
C ILE A 56 -0.08 -6.75 3.22
N GLY A 57 -0.68 -5.76 3.86
CA GLY A 57 -1.06 -4.53 3.19
C GLY A 57 -1.58 -3.51 4.17
N GLY A 58 -2.05 -2.40 3.65
CA GLY A 58 -2.56 -1.32 4.47
C GLY A 58 -3.82 -0.69 3.90
N ILE A 59 -4.56 -0.03 4.75
CA ILE A 59 -5.74 0.74 4.37
C ILE A 59 -5.60 2.11 5.01
N MET A 60 -5.77 3.17 4.23
CA MET A 60 -5.65 4.53 4.72
C MET A 60 -6.60 5.47 4.00
N PRO A 61 -6.92 6.62 4.60
CA PRO A 61 -7.70 7.62 3.88
C PRO A 61 -6.89 8.23 2.74
N ILE A 62 -7.59 8.72 1.73
CA ILE A 62 -6.92 9.44 0.65
C ILE A 62 -6.34 10.72 1.22
N PRO A 63 -5.02 10.96 1.08
CA PRO A 63 -4.42 12.17 1.67
C PRO A 63 -4.92 13.44 0.99
N PRO A 64 -4.90 14.58 1.70
CA PRO A 64 -5.41 15.84 1.16
C PRO A 64 -4.80 16.23 -0.19
N GLU A 65 -3.51 15.97 -0.39
CA GLU A 65 -2.82 16.30 -1.65
C GLU A 65 -3.28 15.46 -2.82
N ALA A 66 -3.99 14.35 -2.55
CA ALA A 66 -4.54 13.48 -3.59
C ALA A 66 -6.07 13.53 -3.63
N GLU A 67 -6.66 14.54 -2.99
CA GLU A 67 -8.10 14.71 -2.97
C GLU A 67 -8.69 14.70 -4.38
N GLY A 68 -9.80 13.97 -4.55
CA GLY A 68 -10.42 13.81 -5.86
C GLY A 68 -10.00 12.55 -6.59
N THR A 69 -8.94 11.91 -6.13
CA THR A 69 -8.53 10.61 -6.67
C THR A 69 -9.54 9.54 -6.25
N PRO A 70 -10.00 8.68 -7.17
CA PRO A 70 -10.93 7.61 -6.77
C PRO A 70 -10.23 6.62 -5.85
N PRO A 71 -11.00 5.93 -4.98
CA PRO A 71 -10.43 4.84 -4.18
C PRO A 71 -9.70 3.84 -5.06
N ASN A 72 -8.54 3.40 -4.61
CA ASN A 72 -7.72 2.50 -5.42
C ASN A 72 -6.74 1.72 -4.57
N TRP A 73 -6.33 0.55 -5.10
CA TRP A 73 -5.25 -0.23 -4.55
C TRP A 73 -3.96 0.12 -5.26
N GLY A 74 -2.91 0.45 -4.49
CA GLY A 74 -1.57 0.67 -5.02
C GLY A 74 -0.67 -0.50 -4.65
N THR A 75 0.26 -0.82 -5.53
CA THR A 75 1.19 -1.91 -5.34
C THR A 75 2.61 -1.37 -5.23
N TYR A 76 3.37 -1.90 -4.29
CA TYR A 76 4.76 -1.51 -4.07
C TYR A 76 5.68 -2.66 -4.43
N ILE A 77 6.75 -2.33 -5.12
CA ILE A 77 7.76 -3.31 -5.52
C ILE A 77 9.08 -2.94 -4.87
N THR A 78 9.72 -3.93 -4.25
CA THR A 78 11.02 -3.74 -3.60
C THR A 78 12.10 -3.59 -4.66
N VAL A 79 12.97 -2.61 -4.49
CA VAL A 79 14.14 -2.44 -5.35
C VAL A 79 15.37 -2.19 -4.49
N ASP A 80 16.54 -2.62 -4.98
CA ASP A 80 17.80 -2.45 -4.24
C ASP A 80 18.21 -0.99 -4.14
N ASN A 81 17.95 -0.22 -5.20
CA ASN A 81 18.33 1.19 -5.27
C ASN A 81 17.26 1.95 -6.02
N VAL A 82 16.55 2.82 -5.30
CA VAL A 82 15.44 3.58 -5.87
C VAL A 82 15.92 4.52 -6.98
N ASP A 83 17.03 5.22 -6.75
CA ASP A 83 17.54 6.17 -7.75
C ASP A 83 17.94 5.48 -9.05
N ALA A 84 18.63 4.35 -8.94
CA ALA A 84 19.01 3.59 -10.13
C ALA A 84 17.78 3.05 -10.87
N THR A 85 16.75 2.64 -10.13
CA THR A 85 15.51 2.15 -10.73
C THR A 85 14.79 3.27 -11.46
N VAL A 86 14.72 4.46 -10.87
CA VAL A 86 14.10 5.63 -11.50
C VAL A 86 14.82 5.96 -12.81
N GLU A 87 16.16 5.92 -12.81
CA GLU A 87 16.94 6.16 -14.03
C GLU A 87 16.61 5.17 -15.13
N LYS A 88 16.49 3.88 -14.77
CA LYS A 88 16.12 2.85 -15.74
C LYS A 88 14.72 3.04 -16.29
N VAL A 89 13.78 3.40 -15.43
CA VAL A 89 12.41 3.66 -15.85
C VAL A 89 12.39 4.77 -16.90
N THR A 90 13.10 5.87 -16.63
CA THR A 90 13.17 7.00 -17.55
C THR A 90 13.86 6.63 -18.85
N ALA A 91 14.98 5.88 -18.77
CA ALA A 91 15.73 5.46 -19.95
C ALA A 91 14.90 4.55 -20.86
N LEU A 92 13.95 3.81 -20.28
CA LEU A 92 13.09 2.92 -21.03
C LEU A 92 11.73 3.54 -21.36
N ASN A 93 11.65 4.87 -21.30
CA ASN A 93 10.47 5.65 -21.66
C ASN A 93 9.30 5.55 -20.68
N GLY A 94 9.55 5.10 -19.46
CA GLY A 94 8.56 5.14 -18.41
C GLY A 94 8.43 6.56 -17.85
N LYS A 95 7.36 6.81 -17.16
CA LYS A 95 7.10 8.11 -16.57
C LYS A 95 7.03 8.03 -15.06
N ILE A 96 7.73 8.93 -14.38
CA ILE A 96 7.68 9.01 -12.92
C ILE A 96 6.60 10.01 -12.55
N LEU A 97 5.64 9.57 -11.73
CA LEU A 97 4.49 10.41 -11.35
C LEU A 97 4.66 11.11 -10.01
N SER A 98 5.56 10.65 -9.19
CA SER A 98 5.77 11.28 -7.87
C SER A 98 7.15 11.01 -7.32
#